data_2e458898a7b63864ac7cd4cb3abadd5f
#
_entry.id   2e458898a7b63864ac7cd4cb3abadd5f
#
_cell.length_a   1.000
_cell.length_b   1.000
_cell.length_c   1.000
_cell.angle_alpha   90.00
_cell.angle_beta   90.00
_cell.angle_gamma   90.00
#
_symmetry.space_group_name_H-M   'P 1'
#
loop_
_entity.id
_entity.type
_entity.pdbx_description
1 polymer ?
#
loop_
_entity_poly.entity_id
_entity_poly.type
_entity_poly.pdbx_seq_one_letter_code
_entity_poly.pdbx_strand_id
1 'polypeptide(L)'
;METCKCGKVHRSSVKEVFGGSGAISRLPEAIAKLGGTKAFILADENTFAAAGDKVTTALDGAGIPFAKYVLKSGCMPDEKTIGSSFAHFDNSCDVVVGVGSGVINDTSKIVSKVSRRPYISVATAPSMDGYASVTSSMDIDGLKTSLKTKCAEIIIGDTDVLKNAPMRMLRAGLGDMLAKYVSICEWRISHLVTGEYYCEYIASLIRTALKECVDNANGLINRDEKAVEAVFRGLILAGQGMEYAENTRVASGMEHSLSHIWDMRDLAFHTKSDLHGIQCGVATLIAAKCYEQLVKIKPCREKAMTYAKNFDLDEWNEQLRAFIGKGAEAMIALDKKEKKYGLAKHEARLDRIIDGWDEILKIVSDELPSSARIEEILNAIGAPTSCEQIGVDPSTLPMTFRAAKDLRDKYILPRLCWDLGILDEIKL
;
A
#
# COMPACT_ATOMS: atom_id res chain seq x y z
N MET A 1 23.06 14.72 9.64
CA MET A 1 22.26 14.19 8.50
C MET A 1 22.31 15.24 7.40
N GLU A 2 22.68 14.84 6.21
CA GLU A 2 22.78 15.77 5.08
C GLU A 2 21.40 16.07 4.48
N THR A 3 21.23 17.29 4.00
CA THR A 3 20.00 17.69 3.28
C THR A 3 20.02 17.04 1.90
N CYS A 4 18.97 16.33 1.54
CA CYS A 4 18.82 15.74 0.21
C CYS A 4 18.74 16.84 -0.87
N LYS A 5 19.09 16.49 -2.12
CA LYS A 5 18.94 17.40 -3.28
C LYS A 5 17.53 17.93 -3.47
N CYS A 6 16.51 17.23 -2.94
CA CYS A 6 15.12 17.69 -2.94
C CYS A 6 14.80 18.77 -1.88
N GLY A 7 15.78 19.19 -1.08
CA GLY A 7 15.63 20.20 -0.04
C GLY A 7 15.13 19.67 1.32
N LYS A 8 14.79 18.39 1.43
CA LYS A 8 14.32 17.78 2.69
C LYS A 8 15.41 16.95 3.38
N VAL A 9 15.25 16.74 4.68
CA VAL A 9 16.01 15.76 5.46
C VAL A 9 15.12 14.53 5.67
N HIS A 10 15.51 13.41 5.07
CA HIS A 10 14.73 12.16 5.18
C HIS A 10 15.07 11.45 6.49
N ARG A 11 14.05 11.23 7.32
CA ARG A 11 14.19 10.54 8.61
C ARG A 11 13.18 9.41 8.68
N SER A 12 13.61 8.26 9.22
CA SER A 12 12.73 7.16 9.53
C SER A 12 12.48 7.07 11.05
N SER A 13 11.25 6.79 11.42
CA SER A 13 10.87 6.41 12.78
C SER A 13 11.33 5.00 13.13
N VAL A 14 11.57 4.16 12.12
CA VAL A 14 12.16 2.83 12.29
C VAL A 14 13.62 2.99 12.68
N LYS A 15 13.95 2.62 13.91
CA LYS A 15 15.30 2.71 14.46
C LYS A 15 16.17 1.54 13.99
N GLU A 16 15.56 0.36 13.86
CA GLU A 16 16.29 -0.85 13.49
C GLU A 16 15.36 -1.90 12.86
N VAL A 17 15.92 -2.70 11.97
CA VAL A 17 15.28 -3.88 11.38
C VAL A 17 16.15 -5.08 11.65
N PHE A 18 15.64 -6.06 12.37
CA PHE A 18 16.28 -7.36 12.57
C PHE A 18 15.73 -8.36 11.56
N GLY A 19 16.56 -8.76 10.61
CA GLY A 19 16.24 -9.76 9.58
C GLY A 19 17.11 -10.99 9.67
N GLY A 20 16.69 -12.06 8.99
CA GLY A 20 17.41 -13.33 8.87
C GLY A 20 16.86 -14.44 9.77
N SER A 21 17.44 -15.62 9.62
CA SER A 21 17.06 -16.80 10.41
C SER A 21 17.31 -16.58 11.91
N GLY A 22 16.34 -16.94 12.75
CA GLY A 22 16.42 -16.79 14.20
C GLY A 22 16.30 -15.33 14.70
N ALA A 23 15.90 -14.37 13.87
CA ALA A 23 15.85 -12.95 14.24
C ALA A 23 14.95 -12.66 15.45
N ILE A 24 13.93 -13.48 15.74
CA ILE A 24 13.08 -13.35 16.93
C ILE A 24 13.88 -13.45 18.23
N SER A 25 14.99 -14.19 18.26
CA SER A 25 15.86 -14.28 19.45
C SER A 25 16.43 -12.93 19.88
N ARG A 26 16.41 -11.92 18.98
CA ARG A 26 16.84 -10.55 19.28
C ARG A 26 15.73 -9.66 19.87
N LEU A 27 14.53 -10.19 20.12
CA LEU A 27 13.43 -9.43 20.73
C LEU A 27 13.80 -8.85 22.11
N PRO A 28 14.50 -9.56 23.02
CA PRO A 28 14.98 -8.96 24.26
C PRO A 28 15.89 -7.74 24.06
N GLU A 29 16.80 -7.82 23.10
CA GLU A 29 17.66 -6.68 22.71
C GLU A 29 16.83 -5.50 22.19
N ALA A 30 15.81 -5.78 21.37
CA ALA A 30 14.90 -4.76 20.84
C ALA A 30 14.14 -4.03 21.96
N ILE A 31 13.62 -4.78 22.93
CA ILE A 31 12.92 -4.22 24.11
C ILE A 31 13.88 -3.33 24.93
N ALA A 32 15.09 -3.84 25.21
CA ALA A 32 16.08 -3.09 25.95
C ALA A 32 16.49 -1.78 25.25
N LYS A 33 16.66 -1.79 23.92
CA LYS A 33 16.94 -0.58 23.11
C LYS A 33 15.84 0.48 23.20
N LEU A 34 14.61 0.08 23.48
CA LEU A 34 13.48 1.00 23.68
C LEU A 34 13.28 1.38 25.15
N GLY A 35 14.11 0.86 26.06
CA GLY A 35 14.00 1.08 27.50
C GLY A 35 12.83 0.32 28.14
N GLY A 36 12.32 -0.71 27.44
CA GLY A 36 11.21 -1.52 27.93
C GLY A 36 11.65 -2.57 28.93
N THR A 37 10.76 -2.92 29.86
CA THR A 37 10.96 -3.90 30.92
C THR A 37 9.86 -4.95 30.98
N LYS A 38 8.67 -4.67 30.46
CA LYS A 38 7.52 -5.59 30.37
C LYS A 38 6.77 -5.43 29.06
N ALA A 39 6.58 -6.52 28.33
CA ALA A 39 5.94 -6.51 27.01
C ALA A 39 4.44 -6.78 27.06
N PHE A 40 3.64 -6.08 26.24
CA PHE A 40 2.29 -6.48 25.89
C PHE A 40 2.31 -7.09 24.50
N ILE A 41 2.05 -8.40 24.39
CA ILE A 41 2.01 -9.14 23.13
C ILE A 41 0.59 -9.13 22.58
N LEU A 42 0.42 -8.64 21.35
CA LEU A 42 -0.82 -8.69 20.59
C LEU A 42 -0.63 -9.57 19.34
N ALA A 43 -1.48 -10.58 19.19
CA ALA A 43 -1.49 -11.51 18.06
C ALA A 43 -2.93 -11.95 17.76
N ASP A 44 -3.16 -12.65 16.67
CA ASP A 44 -4.33 -13.51 16.51
C ASP A 44 -3.93 -15.01 16.61
N GLU A 45 -4.92 -15.90 16.62
CA GLU A 45 -4.67 -17.34 16.78
C GLU A 45 -3.71 -17.88 15.70
N ASN A 46 -3.81 -17.42 14.46
CA ASN A 46 -2.96 -17.89 13.36
C ASN A 46 -1.53 -17.35 13.49
N THR A 47 -1.39 -16.06 13.80
CA THR A 47 -0.08 -15.42 13.90
C THR A 47 0.64 -15.83 15.18
N PHE A 48 -0.11 -16.10 16.26
CA PHE A 48 0.45 -16.68 17.47
C PHE A 48 0.96 -18.11 17.22
N ALA A 49 0.22 -18.95 16.51
CA ALA A 49 0.67 -20.27 16.11
C ALA A 49 1.94 -20.25 15.24
N ALA A 50 2.09 -19.20 14.39
CA ALA A 50 3.25 -19.06 13.52
C ALA A 50 4.53 -18.62 14.25
N ALA A 51 4.44 -17.73 15.25
CA ALA A 51 5.61 -17.12 15.88
C ALA A 51 5.48 -16.92 17.41
N GLY A 52 4.30 -17.07 17.99
CA GLY A 52 4.04 -16.75 19.40
C GLY A 52 4.93 -17.50 20.37
N ASP A 53 5.12 -18.81 20.18
CA ASP A 53 5.97 -19.63 21.06
C ASP A 53 7.45 -19.19 20.98
N LYS A 54 7.95 -18.84 19.79
CA LYS A 54 9.32 -18.32 19.65
C LYS A 54 9.46 -16.97 20.38
N VAL A 55 8.44 -16.11 20.30
CA VAL A 55 8.41 -14.80 20.96
C VAL A 55 8.40 -14.97 22.48
N THR A 56 7.51 -15.80 23.03
CA THR A 56 7.42 -16.03 24.49
C THR A 56 8.67 -16.73 25.02
N THR A 57 9.22 -17.72 24.31
CA THR A 57 10.48 -18.38 24.67
C THR A 57 11.64 -17.40 24.74
N ALA A 58 11.74 -16.46 23.77
CA ALA A 58 12.79 -15.44 23.77
C ALA A 58 12.68 -14.49 25.00
N LEU A 59 11.46 -14.12 25.38
CA LEU A 59 11.21 -13.28 26.55
C LEU A 59 11.47 -14.01 27.87
N ASP A 60 10.97 -15.25 28.01
CA ASP A 60 11.18 -16.08 29.19
C ASP A 60 12.66 -16.37 29.42
N GLY A 61 13.41 -16.69 28.34
CA GLY A 61 14.85 -16.93 28.39
C GLY A 61 15.67 -15.70 28.82
N ALA A 62 15.13 -14.49 28.60
CA ALA A 62 15.74 -13.24 29.03
C ALA A 62 15.18 -12.71 30.37
N GLY A 63 14.22 -13.41 30.98
CA GLY A 63 13.56 -12.97 32.20
C GLY A 63 12.71 -11.71 32.04
N ILE A 64 12.22 -11.42 30.85
CA ILE A 64 11.37 -10.25 30.56
C ILE A 64 9.91 -10.67 30.74
N PRO A 65 9.20 -10.11 31.73
CA PRO A 65 7.79 -10.42 31.96
C PRO A 65 6.93 -9.87 30.80
N PHE A 66 5.82 -10.54 30.53
CA PHE A 66 4.87 -10.11 29.51
C PHE A 66 3.43 -10.43 29.89
N ALA A 67 2.51 -9.64 29.35
CA ALA A 67 1.10 -9.99 29.19
C ALA A 67 0.82 -10.26 27.73
N LYS A 68 -0.13 -11.14 27.42
CA LYS A 68 -0.51 -11.42 26.03
C LYS A 68 -2.01 -11.40 25.84
N TYR A 69 -2.43 -10.89 24.70
CA TYR A 69 -3.79 -11.01 24.21
C TYR A 69 -3.79 -11.57 22.79
N VAL A 70 -4.49 -12.70 22.62
CA VAL A 70 -4.61 -13.39 21.34
C VAL A 70 -6.05 -13.24 20.85
N LEU A 71 -6.21 -12.49 19.78
CA LEU A 71 -7.48 -12.27 19.08
C LEU A 71 -7.93 -13.55 18.38
N LYS A 72 -9.23 -13.68 18.13
CA LYS A 72 -9.74 -14.77 17.29
C LYS A 72 -9.25 -14.66 15.86
N SER A 73 -9.01 -15.80 15.22
CA SER A 73 -8.70 -15.85 13.78
C SER A 73 -9.84 -15.22 12.98
N GLY A 74 -9.48 -14.53 11.87
CA GLY A 74 -10.45 -13.79 11.06
C GLY A 74 -10.89 -12.44 11.66
N CYS A 75 -10.18 -11.92 12.69
CA CYS A 75 -10.40 -10.56 13.15
C CYS A 75 -10.10 -9.55 12.02
N MET A 76 -10.89 -8.48 11.99
CA MET A 76 -10.73 -7.38 11.05
C MET A 76 -10.09 -6.18 11.75
N PRO A 77 -9.43 -5.28 11.02
CA PRO A 77 -8.88 -4.06 11.60
C PRO A 77 -10.00 -3.03 11.80
N ASP A 78 -10.86 -3.27 12.78
CA ASP A 78 -12.08 -2.51 13.07
C ASP A 78 -12.15 -2.01 14.52
N GLU A 79 -13.21 -1.26 14.85
CA GLU A 79 -13.43 -0.72 16.19
C GLU A 79 -13.54 -1.82 17.24
N LYS A 80 -14.13 -2.96 16.88
CA LYS A 80 -14.31 -4.11 17.78
C LYS A 80 -12.95 -4.70 18.17
N THR A 81 -12.08 -4.90 17.19
CA THR A 81 -10.73 -5.42 17.40
C THR A 81 -9.88 -4.45 18.23
N ILE A 82 -9.97 -3.14 17.95
CA ILE A 82 -9.31 -2.10 18.74
C ILE A 82 -9.84 -2.11 20.19
N GLY A 83 -11.17 -2.05 20.36
CA GLY A 83 -11.81 -2.02 21.68
C GLY A 83 -11.48 -3.25 22.53
N SER A 84 -11.50 -4.43 21.91
CA SER A 84 -11.10 -5.68 22.57
C SER A 84 -9.64 -5.67 22.98
N SER A 85 -8.74 -5.16 22.12
CA SER A 85 -7.32 -5.06 22.43
C SER A 85 -7.06 -4.14 23.62
N PHE A 86 -7.78 -3.03 23.73
CA PHE A 86 -7.68 -2.13 24.89
C PHE A 86 -8.29 -2.71 26.17
N ALA A 87 -9.39 -3.45 26.06
CA ALA A 87 -10.00 -4.10 27.24
C ALA A 87 -9.09 -5.12 27.91
N HIS A 88 -8.15 -5.70 27.15
CA HIS A 88 -7.18 -6.68 27.65
C HIS A 88 -5.76 -6.10 27.81
N PHE A 89 -5.58 -4.79 27.57
CA PHE A 89 -4.29 -4.15 27.70
C PHE A 89 -3.87 -4.05 29.17
N ASP A 90 -2.71 -4.64 29.49
CA ASP A 90 -2.11 -4.51 30.82
C ASP A 90 -1.29 -3.20 30.90
N ASN A 91 -1.80 -2.23 31.65
CA ASN A 91 -1.17 -0.92 31.83
C ASN A 91 0.22 -0.96 32.46
N SER A 92 0.60 -2.07 33.13
CA SER A 92 1.95 -2.26 33.65
C SER A 92 2.98 -2.61 32.57
N CYS A 93 2.53 -2.93 31.34
CA CYS A 93 3.41 -3.11 30.19
C CYS A 93 3.89 -1.77 29.66
N ASP A 94 5.17 -1.69 29.30
CA ASP A 94 5.83 -0.46 28.84
C ASP A 94 6.24 -0.51 27.36
N VAL A 95 6.09 -1.66 26.70
CA VAL A 95 6.30 -1.86 25.27
C VAL A 95 5.20 -2.71 24.66
N VAL A 96 4.72 -2.34 23.46
CA VAL A 96 3.80 -3.16 22.65
C VAL A 96 4.59 -4.01 21.68
N VAL A 97 4.30 -5.31 21.61
CA VAL A 97 4.88 -6.27 20.67
C VAL A 97 3.73 -6.86 19.85
N GLY A 98 3.59 -6.41 18.61
CA GLY A 98 2.62 -6.98 17.67
C GLY A 98 3.23 -8.15 16.92
N VAL A 99 2.68 -9.35 17.09
CA VAL A 99 3.13 -10.57 16.40
C VAL A 99 2.12 -10.89 15.31
N GLY A 100 2.43 -10.48 14.08
CA GLY A 100 1.48 -10.67 12.99
C GLY A 100 1.82 -9.95 11.68
N SER A 101 0.84 -9.89 10.80
CA SER A 101 0.88 -9.17 9.54
C SER A 101 -0.11 -8.00 9.56
N GLY A 102 -0.74 -7.63 8.45
CA GLY A 102 -1.52 -6.40 8.27
C GLY A 102 -2.43 -6.02 9.43
N VAL A 103 -3.41 -6.88 9.75
CA VAL A 103 -4.43 -6.61 10.80
C VAL A 103 -3.80 -6.37 12.16
N ILE A 104 -2.90 -7.26 12.57
CA ILE A 104 -2.23 -7.16 13.87
C ILE A 104 -1.29 -5.95 13.91
N ASN A 105 -0.55 -5.70 12.83
CA ASN A 105 0.33 -4.54 12.74
C ASN A 105 -0.46 -3.22 12.85
N ASP A 106 -1.57 -3.07 12.12
CA ASP A 106 -2.37 -1.86 12.13
C ASP A 106 -3.08 -1.65 13.47
N THR A 107 -3.61 -2.72 14.08
CA THR A 107 -4.17 -2.67 15.44
C THR A 107 -3.12 -2.30 16.47
N SER A 108 -1.92 -2.93 16.41
CA SER A 108 -0.82 -2.66 17.35
C SER A 108 -0.30 -1.23 17.26
N LYS A 109 -0.25 -0.63 16.07
CA LYS A 109 0.08 0.80 15.89
C LYS A 109 -0.90 1.71 16.64
N ILE A 110 -2.21 1.39 16.59
CA ILE A 110 -3.23 2.16 17.32
C ILE A 110 -3.07 1.97 18.82
N VAL A 111 -2.90 0.72 19.27
CA VAL A 111 -2.67 0.41 20.69
C VAL A 111 -1.43 1.16 21.20
N SER A 112 -0.32 1.11 20.49
CA SER A 112 0.92 1.83 20.81
C SER A 112 0.71 3.34 20.87
N LYS A 113 0.03 3.93 19.88
CA LYS A 113 -0.22 5.37 19.83
C LYS A 113 -1.06 5.85 21.00
N VAL A 114 -2.17 5.16 21.31
CA VAL A 114 -3.11 5.56 22.36
C VAL A 114 -2.54 5.30 23.75
N SER A 115 -1.88 4.16 23.96
CA SER A 115 -1.21 3.84 25.22
C SER A 115 0.09 4.64 25.44
N ARG A 116 0.59 5.32 24.40
CA ARG A 116 1.88 6.03 24.38
C ARG A 116 3.08 5.13 24.68
N ARG A 117 3.00 3.85 24.32
CA ARG A 117 4.09 2.89 24.46
C ARG A 117 4.86 2.77 23.14
N PRO A 118 6.19 2.51 23.16
CA PRO A 118 6.91 2.13 21.96
C PRO A 118 6.37 0.83 21.36
N TYR A 119 6.59 0.63 20.06
CA TYR A 119 6.06 -0.49 19.32
C TYR A 119 7.16 -1.28 18.60
N ILE A 120 7.16 -2.59 18.81
CA ILE A 120 7.97 -3.56 18.07
C ILE A 120 7.04 -4.42 17.25
N SER A 121 7.28 -4.50 15.94
CA SER A 121 6.57 -5.39 15.04
C SER A 121 7.38 -6.66 14.80
N VAL A 122 6.82 -7.82 15.15
CA VAL A 122 7.33 -9.15 14.78
C VAL A 122 6.50 -9.65 13.61
N ALA A 123 7.06 -9.55 12.41
CA ALA A 123 6.36 -9.90 11.19
C ALA A 123 6.20 -11.41 11.03
N THR A 124 5.00 -11.88 10.67
CA THR A 124 4.73 -13.31 10.40
C THR A 124 4.58 -13.63 8.91
N ALA A 125 4.46 -12.62 8.05
CA ALA A 125 4.42 -12.79 6.60
C ALA A 125 4.90 -11.52 5.88
N PRO A 126 5.65 -11.61 4.78
CA PRO A 126 6.04 -10.48 3.96
C PRO A 126 4.92 -10.15 2.95
N SER A 127 3.77 -9.61 3.41
CA SER A 127 2.54 -9.54 2.61
C SER A 127 2.10 -8.14 2.21
N MET A 128 2.68 -7.07 2.77
CA MET A 128 2.30 -5.68 2.53
C MET A 128 3.35 -4.70 3.06
N ASP A 129 3.37 -3.45 2.57
CA ASP A 129 4.34 -2.41 2.92
C ASP A 129 3.98 -1.62 4.20
N GLY A 130 2.92 -2.00 4.90
CA GLY A 130 2.43 -1.33 6.10
C GLY A 130 3.32 -1.43 7.35
N TYR A 131 4.34 -2.29 7.39
CA TYR A 131 5.20 -2.47 8.56
C TYR A 131 5.93 -1.18 8.97
N ALA A 132 6.46 -0.46 8.01
CA ALA A 132 7.16 0.80 8.21
C ALA A 132 6.31 2.04 7.83
N SER A 133 5.00 1.88 7.71
CA SER A 133 4.07 2.98 7.42
C SER A 133 3.60 3.67 8.71
N VAL A 134 3.43 4.99 8.64
CA VAL A 134 2.88 5.83 9.71
C VAL A 134 1.36 5.90 9.72
N THR A 135 0.70 5.06 8.92
CA THR A 135 -0.77 4.96 8.86
C THR A 135 -1.24 3.55 9.16
N SER A 136 -2.45 3.42 9.67
CA SER A 136 -3.17 2.16 9.83
C SER A 136 -4.42 2.17 8.97
N SER A 137 -4.62 1.12 8.19
CA SER A 137 -5.80 0.95 7.36
C SER A 137 -6.87 0.23 8.19
N MET A 138 -7.96 0.95 8.50
CA MET A 138 -8.99 0.49 9.41
C MET A 138 -10.36 0.56 8.77
N ASP A 139 -11.25 -0.32 9.20
CA ASP A 139 -12.66 -0.29 8.86
C ASP A 139 -13.41 0.42 10.00
N ILE A 140 -13.77 1.68 9.79
CA ILE A 140 -14.42 2.54 10.79
C ILE A 140 -15.80 2.94 10.28
N ASP A 141 -16.84 2.68 11.06
CA ASP A 141 -18.25 2.94 10.68
C ASP A 141 -18.64 2.30 9.33
N GLY A 142 -18.00 1.15 8.98
CA GLY A 142 -18.18 0.46 7.70
C GLY A 142 -17.52 1.16 6.51
N LEU A 143 -16.53 2.02 6.77
CA LEU A 143 -15.73 2.70 5.74
C LEU A 143 -14.24 2.38 5.90
N LYS A 144 -13.57 2.13 4.77
CA LYS A 144 -12.10 1.98 4.73
C LYS A 144 -11.44 3.31 4.99
N THR A 145 -10.81 3.45 6.15
CA THR A 145 -10.22 4.70 6.62
C THR A 145 -8.73 4.54 6.92
N SER A 146 -7.91 5.47 6.47
CA SER A 146 -6.49 5.53 6.83
C SER A 146 -6.28 6.45 8.03
N LEU A 147 -5.99 5.88 9.19
CA LEU A 147 -5.73 6.62 10.41
C LEU A 147 -4.23 6.95 10.52
N LYS A 148 -3.89 8.18 10.84
CA LYS A 148 -2.50 8.56 11.15
C LYS A 148 -2.10 7.96 12.50
N THR A 149 -1.07 7.12 12.50
CA THR A 149 -0.57 6.40 13.66
C THR A 149 0.93 6.66 13.87
N LYS A 150 1.61 5.74 14.52
CA LYS A 150 3.07 5.66 14.61
C LYS A 150 3.55 4.47 13.79
N CYS A 151 4.78 4.56 13.28
CA CYS A 151 5.50 3.41 12.77
C CYS A 151 6.01 2.54 13.92
N ALA A 152 6.30 1.27 13.67
CA ALA A 152 7.09 0.47 14.59
C ALA A 152 8.49 1.06 14.72
N GLU A 153 8.98 1.23 15.95
CA GLU A 153 10.36 1.67 16.18
C GLU A 153 11.38 0.60 15.85
N ILE A 154 11.02 -0.69 16.02
CA ILE A 154 11.84 -1.83 15.62
C ILE A 154 10.96 -2.84 14.91
N ILE A 155 11.47 -3.41 13.82
CA ILE A 155 10.79 -4.44 13.03
C ILE A 155 11.65 -5.70 13.05
N ILE A 156 11.04 -6.84 13.36
CA ILE A 156 11.71 -8.15 13.38
C ILE A 156 11.08 -9.04 12.31
N GLY A 157 11.89 -9.50 11.35
CA GLY A 157 11.51 -10.41 10.28
C GLY A 157 12.34 -11.68 10.34
N ASP A 158 11.88 -12.68 11.11
CA ASP A 158 12.54 -13.97 11.19
C ASP A 158 12.26 -14.77 9.92
N THR A 159 13.29 -15.01 9.09
CA THR A 159 13.15 -15.70 7.81
C THR A 159 12.59 -17.11 7.98
N ASP A 160 12.85 -17.78 9.11
CA ASP A 160 12.29 -19.10 9.43
C ASP A 160 10.77 -19.06 9.69
N VAL A 161 10.22 -17.89 10.02
CA VAL A 161 8.79 -17.66 10.14
C VAL A 161 8.24 -17.18 8.79
N LEU A 162 8.85 -16.17 8.21
CA LEU A 162 8.37 -15.52 6.99
C LEU A 162 8.25 -16.47 5.80
N LYS A 163 9.24 -17.36 5.60
CA LYS A 163 9.21 -18.34 4.51
C LYS A 163 8.10 -19.40 4.66
N ASN A 164 7.63 -19.62 5.89
CA ASN A 164 6.53 -20.55 6.18
C ASN A 164 5.14 -19.91 6.13
N ALA A 165 5.04 -18.63 5.87
CA ALA A 165 3.77 -17.95 5.65
C ALA A 165 2.95 -18.63 4.52
N PRO A 166 1.61 -18.52 4.54
CA PRO A 166 0.78 -19.00 3.44
C PRO A 166 1.27 -18.43 2.10
N MET A 167 1.38 -19.30 1.06
CA MET A 167 1.89 -18.89 -0.26
C MET A 167 1.15 -17.65 -0.82
N ARG A 168 -0.15 -17.54 -0.53
CA ARG A 168 -0.95 -16.38 -0.91
C ARG A 168 -0.41 -15.07 -0.33
N MET A 169 0.16 -15.11 0.88
CA MET A 169 0.77 -13.92 1.52
C MET A 169 2.14 -13.58 0.92
N LEU A 170 2.93 -14.59 0.52
CA LEU A 170 4.19 -14.36 -0.21
C LEU A 170 3.92 -13.71 -1.57
N ARG A 171 2.90 -14.21 -2.29
CA ARG A 171 2.43 -13.63 -3.55
C ARG A 171 1.92 -12.19 -3.37
N ALA A 172 1.19 -11.94 -2.28
CA ALA A 172 0.71 -10.60 -1.94
C ALA A 172 1.87 -9.62 -1.76
N GLY A 173 2.92 -10.00 -1.05
CA GLY A 173 4.09 -9.13 -0.88
C GLY A 173 4.77 -8.77 -2.18
N LEU A 174 4.95 -9.74 -3.09
CA LEU A 174 5.50 -9.43 -4.41
C LEU A 174 4.56 -8.55 -5.22
N GLY A 175 3.24 -8.81 -5.19
CA GLY A 175 2.24 -8.00 -5.89
C GLY A 175 2.24 -6.55 -5.41
N ASP A 176 2.37 -6.33 -4.09
CA ASP A 176 2.51 -5.01 -3.51
C ASP A 176 3.83 -4.32 -3.93
N MET A 177 4.92 -5.08 -4.05
CA MET A 177 6.19 -4.52 -4.58
C MET A 177 6.09 -4.17 -6.07
N LEU A 178 5.43 -5.00 -6.91
CA LEU A 178 5.25 -4.71 -8.35
C LEU A 178 4.45 -3.40 -8.57
N ALA A 179 3.54 -3.06 -7.67
CA ALA A 179 2.82 -1.78 -7.68
C ALA A 179 3.74 -0.56 -7.76
N LYS A 180 4.99 -0.67 -7.28
CA LYS A 180 5.95 0.43 -7.24
C LYS A 180 6.41 0.88 -8.63
N TYR A 181 6.28 0.03 -9.66
CA TYR A 181 6.44 0.44 -11.05
C TYR A 181 5.46 1.57 -11.41
N VAL A 182 4.18 1.35 -11.15
CA VAL A 182 3.11 2.31 -11.48
C VAL A 182 3.17 3.55 -10.59
N SER A 183 3.32 3.36 -9.28
CA SER A 183 3.32 4.48 -8.34
C SER A 183 4.47 5.47 -8.59
N ILE A 184 5.68 5.00 -8.92
CA ILE A 184 6.81 5.87 -9.23
C ILE A 184 6.60 6.57 -10.59
N CYS A 185 6.13 5.85 -11.60
CA CYS A 185 5.77 6.42 -12.90
C CYS A 185 4.79 7.59 -12.72
N GLU A 186 3.68 7.34 -12.02
CA GLU A 186 2.66 8.35 -11.77
C GLU A 186 3.13 9.50 -10.87
N TRP A 187 4.04 9.23 -9.93
CA TRP A 187 4.62 10.29 -9.11
C TRP A 187 5.48 11.25 -9.94
N ARG A 188 6.27 10.73 -10.89
CA ARG A 188 7.03 11.54 -11.86
C ARG A 188 6.10 12.34 -12.77
N ILE A 189 5.08 11.70 -13.35
CA ILE A 189 4.09 12.36 -14.21
C ILE A 189 3.34 13.45 -13.42
N SER A 190 2.94 13.16 -12.19
CA SER A 190 2.28 14.14 -11.32
C SER A 190 3.18 15.35 -11.04
N HIS A 191 4.45 15.12 -10.76
CA HIS A 191 5.42 16.21 -10.59
C HIS A 191 5.48 17.13 -11.81
N LEU A 192 5.56 16.54 -13.02
CA LEU A 192 5.60 17.30 -14.27
C LEU A 192 4.30 18.08 -14.49
N VAL A 193 3.14 17.44 -14.30
CA VAL A 193 1.82 18.02 -14.66
C VAL A 193 1.29 18.96 -13.60
N THR A 194 1.49 18.65 -12.32
CA THR A 194 0.88 19.43 -11.22
C THR A 194 1.88 20.24 -10.40
N GLY A 195 3.16 19.96 -10.52
CA GLY A 195 4.20 20.53 -9.66
C GLY A 195 4.26 19.87 -8.28
N GLU A 196 3.62 18.70 -8.10
CA GLU A 196 3.68 17.94 -6.85
C GLU A 196 5.14 17.63 -6.47
N TYR A 197 5.42 17.60 -5.17
CA TYR A 197 6.73 17.21 -4.69
C TYR A 197 7.15 15.83 -5.22
N TYR A 198 8.40 15.75 -5.67
CA TYR A 198 9.06 14.52 -6.10
C TYR A 198 10.48 14.45 -5.55
N CYS A 199 10.96 13.27 -5.23
CA CYS A 199 12.34 13.05 -4.79
C CYS A 199 12.95 11.83 -5.48
N GLU A 200 13.92 12.09 -6.35
CA GLU A 200 14.63 11.04 -7.08
C GLU A 200 15.39 10.09 -6.14
N TYR A 201 15.94 10.59 -5.02
CA TYR A 201 16.61 9.74 -4.03
C TYR A 201 15.67 8.67 -3.48
N ILE A 202 14.44 9.07 -3.07
CA ILE A 202 13.44 8.11 -2.57
C ILE A 202 13.03 7.14 -3.68
N ALA A 203 12.74 7.65 -4.88
CA ALA A 203 12.35 6.82 -6.02
C ALA A 203 13.44 5.79 -6.37
N SER A 204 14.72 6.20 -6.36
CA SER A 204 15.84 5.30 -6.66
C SER A 204 16.01 4.19 -5.62
N LEU A 205 15.80 4.48 -4.33
CA LEU A 205 15.80 3.46 -3.27
C LEU A 205 14.73 2.39 -3.53
N ILE A 206 13.52 2.83 -3.89
CA ILE A 206 12.41 1.90 -4.13
C ILE A 206 12.62 1.11 -5.43
N ARG A 207 13.13 1.74 -6.51
CA ARG A 207 13.49 1.01 -7.75
C ARG A 207 14.53 -0.08 -7.48
N THR A 208 15.53 0.20 -6.65
CA THR A 208 16.55 -0.78 -6.29
C THR A 208 15.94 -1.95 -5.53
N ALA A 209 15.09 -1.68 -4.54
CA ALA A 209 14.38 -2.71 -3.79
C ALA A 209 13.42 -3.54 -4.66
N LEU A 210 12.67 -2.88 -5.55
CA LEU A 210 11.79 -3.53 -6.52
C LEU A 210 12.57 -4.46 -7.46
N LYS A 211 13.71 -3.99 -7.98
CA LYS A 211 14.58 -4.82 -8.81
C LYS A 211 15.05 -6.05 -8.07
N GLU A 212 15.49 -5.93 -6.82
CA GLU A 212 15.91 -7.06 -5.99
C GLU A 212 14.77 -8.08 -5.80
N CYS A 213 13.53 -7.61 -5.56
CA CYS A 213 12.36 -8.46 -5.46
C CYS A 213 12.09 -9.22 -6.77
N VAL A 214 12.12 -8.53 -7.90
CA VAL A 214 11.85 -9.13 -9.22
C VAL A 214 12.94 -10.12 -9.64
N ASP A 215 14.21 -9.80 -9.42
CA ASP A 215 15.34 -10.68 -9.74
C ASP A 215 15.29 -12.01 -8.95
N ASN A 216 14.69 -12.00 -7.76
CA ASN A 216 14.57 -13.18 -6.91
C ASN A 216 13.15 -13.79 -6.90
N ALA A 217 12.19 -13.24 -7.68
CA ALA A 217 10.77 -13.62 -7.59
C ALA A 217 10.52 -15.13 -7.74
N ASN A 218 11.21 -15.80 -8.67
CA ASN A 218 11.06 -17.23 -8.92
C ASN A 218 11.38 -18.10 -7.70
N GLY A 219 12.24 -17.64 -6.79
CA GLY A 219 12.56 -18.31 -5.55
C GLY A 219 11.39 -18.39 -4.56
N LEU A 220 10.39 -17.49 -4.67
CA LEU A 220 9.26 -17.46 -3.75
C LEU A 220 8.44 -18.75 -3.77
N ILE A 221 8.27 -19.39 -4.94
CA ILE A 221 7.50 -20.63 -5.07
C ILE A 221 8.13 -21.78 -4.26
N ASN A 222 9.44 -21.76 -4.14
CA ASN A 222 10.22 -22.73 -3.37
C ASN A 222 10.52 -22.25 -1.93
N ARG A 223 9.94 -21.10 -1.53
CA ARG A 223 10.17 -20.49 -0.22
C ARG A 223 11.65 -20.20 0.05
N ASP A 224 12.38 -19.84 -1.00
CA ASP A 224 13.80 -19.50 -0.92
C ASP A 224 14.00 -18.30 0.03
N GLU A 225 14.94 -18.43 0.97
CA GLU A 225 15.16 -17.42 2.01
C GLU A 225 15.55 -16.08 1.41
N LYS A 226 16.40 -16.08 0.39
CA LYS A 226 16.83 -14.85 -0.28
C LYS A 226 15.66 -14.13 -0.97
N ALA A 227 14.76 -14.90 -1.61
CA ALA A 227 13.59 -14.35 -2.25
C ALA A 227 12.59 -13.75 -1.24
N VAL A 228 12.34 -14.46 -0.14
CA VAL A 228 11.46 -14.02 0.95
C VAL A 228 12.03 -12.76 1.63
N GLU A 229 13.34 -12.76 1.91
CA GLU A 229 14.03 -11.62 2.51
C GLU A 229 14.01 -10.40 1.58
N ALA A 230 14.24 -10.57 0.27
CA ALA A 230 14.19 -9.49 -0.71
C ALA A 230 12.81 -8.81 -0.70
N VAL A 231 11.71 -9.58 -0.73
CA VAL A 231 10.35 -9.02 -0.64
C VAL A 231 10.12 -8.33 0.70
N PHE A 232 10.50 -8.94 1.81
CA PHE A 232 10.31 -8.35 3.14
C PHE A 232 11.04 -7.01 3.29
N ARG A 233 12.32 -6.97 2.90
CA ARG A 233 13.13 -5.73 2.91
C ARG A 233 12.57 -4.68 1.97
N GLY A 234 12.13 -5.09 0.77
CA GLY A 234 11.49 -4.20 -0.19
C GLY A 234 10.25 -3.52 0.38
N LEU A 235 9.38 -4.29 1.02
CA LEU A 235 8.16 -3.78 1.68
C LEU A 235 8.48 -2.79 2.82
N ILE A 236 9.53 -3.06 3.61
CA ILE A 236 9.98 -2.11 4.65
C ILE A 236 10.49 -0.82 4.02
N LEU A 237 11.33 -0.91 2.98
CA LEU A 237 11.84 0.26 2.27
C LEU A 237 10.73 1.07 1.62
N ALA A 238 9.68 0.42 1.08
CA ALA A 238 8.50 1.11 0.56
C ALA A 238 7.78 1.91 1.66
N GLY A 239 7.57 1.31 2.84
CA GLY A 239 7.02 1.99 4.01
C GLY A 239 7.87 3.17 4.49
N GLN A 240 9.19 2.99 4.59
CA GLN A 240 10.12 4.08 4.91
C GLN A 240 10.13 5.17 3.85
N GLY A 241 10.01 4.80 2.56
CA GLY A 241 9.89 5.75 1.45
C GLY A 241 8.65 6.65 1.58
N MET A 242 7.53 6.10 2.03
CA MET A 242 6.32 6.89 2.34
C MET A 242 6.58 7.87 3.49
N GLU A 243 7.29 7.46 4.53
CA GLU A 243 7.65 8.34 5.64
C GLU A 243 8.60 9.45 5.17
N TYR A 244 9.62 9.13 4.38
CA TYR A 244 10.56 10.10 3.81
C TYR A 244 9.89 11.13 2.90
N ALA A 245 8.92 10.70 2.11
CA ALA A 245 8.16 11.56 1.24
C ALA A 245 7.07 12.36 1.98
N GLU A 246 6.72 11.97 3.21
CA GLU A 246 5.59 12.47 4.00
C GLU A 246 4.24 12.29 3.27
N ASN A 247 4.20 11.36 2.35
CA ASN A 247 3.00 10.97 1.59
C ASN A 247 3.15 9.54 1.04
N THR A 248 2.08 9.02 0.44
CA THR A 248 2.05 7.64 -0.08
C THR A 248 2.32 7.54 -1.59
N ARG A 249 2.82 8.61 -2.24
CA ARG A 249 2.99 8.64 -3.71
C ARG A 249 3.99 7.61 -4.21
N VAL A 250 5.09 7.44 -3.50
CA VAL A 250 6.13 6.49 -3.89
C VAL A 250 5.68 5.02 -3.85
N ALA A 251 4.60 4.73 -3.13
CA ALA A 251 4.14 3.36 -2.92
C ALA A 251 2.74 3.08 -3.51
N SER A 252 1.98 4.10 -3.91
CA SER A 252 0.56 3.96 -4.23
C SER A 252 0.14 4.89 -5.37
N GLY A 253 -0.17 4.32 -6.51
CA GLY A 253 -0.71 4.96 -7.69
C GLY A 253 -2.13 4.47 -8.03
N MET A 254 -2.42 4.35 -9.33
CA MET A 254 -3.68 3.85 -9.85
C MET A 254 -3.99 2.43 -9.35
N GLU A 255 -3.01 1.56 -9.33
CA GLU A 255 -3.14 0.16 -8.93
C GLU A 255 -3.71 0.02 -7.50
N HIS A 256 -3.23 0.82 -6.57
CA HIS A 256 -3.77 0.88 -5.22
C HIS A 256 -5.17 1.51 -5.19
N SER A 257 -5.44 2.47 -6.08
CA SER A 257 -6.76 3.08 -6.16
C SER A 257 -7.82 2.07 -6.61
N LEU A 258 -7.48 1.19 -7.56
CA LEU A 258 -8.35 0.08 -7.95
C LEU A 258 -8.60 -0.87 -6.78
N SER A 259 -7.54 -1.31 -6.09
CA SER A 259 -7.63 -2.17 -4.90
C SER A 259 -8.54 -1.57 -3.82
N HIS A 260 -8.35 -0.29 -3.48
CA HIS A 260 -9.19 0.37 -2.48
C HIS A 260 -10.66 0.49 -2.90
N ILE A 261 -10.95 0.68 -4.19
CA ILE A 261 -12.34 0.69 -4.68
C ILE A 261 -12.96 -0.70 -4.54
N TRP A 262 -12.23 -1.76 -4.84
CA TRP A 262 -12.70 -3.12 -4.64
C TRP A 262 -12.99 -3.39 -3.15
N ASP A 263 -12.10 -2.97 -2.23
CA ASP A 263 -12.33 -3.07 -0.79
C ASP A 263 -13.56 -2.27 -0.34
N MET A 264 -13.74 -1.03 -0.84
CA MET A 264 -14.91 -0.20 -0.51
C MET A 264 -16.21 -0.85 -1.00
N ARG A 265 -16.19 -1.48 -2.16
CA ARG A 265 -17.35 -2.21 -2.69
C ARG A 265 -17.64 -3.49 -1.91
N ASP A 266 -16.60 -4.18 -1.43
CA ASP A 266 -16.78 -5.33 -0.54
C ASP A 266 -17.51 -4.91 0.75
N LEU A 267 -17.07 -3.84 1.39
CA LEU A 267 -17.73 -3.29 2.58
C LEU A 267 -19.16 -2.82 2.32
N ALA A 268 -19.42 -2.21 1.16
CA ALA A 268 -20.73 -1.62 0.85
C ALA A 268 -21.76 -2.64 0.33
N PHE A 269 -21.31 -3.62 -0.46
CA PHE A 269 -22.19 -4.50 -1.23
C PHE A 269 -21.92 -5.99 -0.98
N HIS A 270 -21.03 -6.32 -0.02
CA HIS A 270 -20.62 -7.69 0.31
C HIS A 270 -20.12 -8.47 -0.92
N THR A 271 -19.39 -7.78 -1.79
CA THR A 271 -18.64 -8.41 -2.88
C THR A 271 -17.44 -9.17 -2.29
N LYS A 272 -16.72 -9.90 -3.13
CA LYS A 272 -15.47 -10.52 -2.67
C LYS A 272 -14.31 -9.58 -2.93
N SER A 273 -13.38 -9.53 -2.00
CA SER A 273 -12.06 -8.92 -2.15
C SER A 273 -10.97 -9.91 -1.75
N ASP A 274 -9.74 -9.64 -2.14
CA ASP A 274 -8.59 -10.48 -1.84
C ASP A 274 -7.59 -9.70 -0.96
N LEU A 275 -6.49 -10.35 -0.58
CA LEU A 275 -5.40 -9.67 0.09
C LEU A 275 -4.93 -8.48 -0.74
N HIS A 276 -4.71 -7.35 -0.06
CA HIS A 276 -4.34 -6.07 -0.68
C HIS A 276 -3.24 -6.21 -1.75
N GLY A 277 -2.11 -6.86 -1.42
CA GLY A 277 -1.02 -7.02 -2.36
C GLY A 277 -1.36 -7.94 -3.56
N ILE A 278 -2.28 -8.90 -3.40
CA ILE A 278 -2.80 -9.69 -4.53
C ILE A 278 -3.58 -8.79 -5.48
N GLN A 279 -4.49 -7.96 -4.95
CA GLN A 279 -5.23 -6.98 -5.72
C GLN A 279 -4.29 -5.99 -6.42
N CYS A 280 -3.27 -5.48 -5.72
CA CYS A 280 -2.26 -4.58 -6.28
C CYS A 280 -1.48 -5.24 -7.43
N GLY A 281 -1.14 -6.53 -7.34
CA GLY A 281 -0.49 -7.26 -8.41
C GLY A 281 -1.33 -7.31 -9.70
N VAL A 282 -2.61 -7.70 -9.58
CA VAL A 282 -3.56 -7.70 -10.71
C VAL A 282 -3.77 -6.28 -11.25
N ALA A 283 -3.96 -5.30 -10.38
CA ALA A 283 -4.16 -3.91 -10.76
C ALA A 283 -2.92 -3.29 -11.44
N THR A 284 -1.71 -3.74 -11.08
CA THR A 284 -0.47 -3.34 -11.76
C THR A 284 -0.44 -3.82 -13.21
N LEU A 285 -0.88 -5.06 -13.46
CA LEU A 285 -1.01 -5.59 -14.81
C LEU A 285 -2.05 -4.80 -15.63
N ILE A 286 -3.20 -4.47 -15.03
CA ILE A 286 -4.23 -3.63 -15.66
C ILE A 286 -3.66 -2.24 -15.98
N ALA A 287 -2.96 -1.62 -15.04
CA ALA A 287 -2.34 -0.31 -15.24
C ALA A 287 -1.35 -0.33 -16.41
N ALA A 288 -0.49 -1.34 -16.49
CA ALA A 288 0.45 -1.48 -17.60
C ALA A 288 -0.27 -1.58 -18.96
N LYS A 289 -1.35 -2.39 -19.05
CA LYS A 289 -2.19 -2.49 -20.27
C LYS A 289 -2.84 -1.15 -20.65
N CYS A 290 -3.23 -0.33 -19.66
CA CYS A 290 -3.76 1.00 -19.90
C CYS A 290 -2.68 1.96 -20.40
N TYR A 291 -1.48 1.92 -19.83
CA TYR A 291 -0.34 2.74 -20.29
C TYR A 291 0.11 2.36 -21.71
N GLU A 292 0.08 1.08 -22.09
CA GLU A 292 0.35 0.63 -23.47
C GLU A 292 -0.65 1.20 -24.50
N GLN A 293 -1.85 1.58 -24.07
CA GLN A 293 -2.81 2.29 -24.88
C GLN A 293 -2.53 3.79 -24.89
N LEU A 294 -2.26 4.38 -23.70
CA LEU A 294 -1.97 5.80 -23.55
C LEU A 294 -0.81 6.25 -24.45
N VAL A 295 0.27 5.49 -24.53
CA VAL A 295 1.46 5.88 -25.32
C VAL A 295 1.20 5.96 -26.83
N LYS A 296 0.06 5.43 -27.31
CA LYS A 296 -0.38 5.53 -28.71
C LYS A 296 -1.23 6.78 -28.99
N ILE A 297 -1.61 7.51 -27.96
CA ILE A 297 -2.45 8.70 -28.07
C ILE A 297 -1.61 9.92 -28.45
N LYS A 298 -2.21 10.80 -29.24
CA LYS A 298 -1.68 12.14 -29.45
C LYS A 298 -2.61 13.13 -28.75
N PRO A 299 -2.12 13.93 -27.80
CA PRO A 299 -2.93 14.95 -27.13
C PRO A 299 -3.60 15.89 -28.14
N CYS A 300 -4.90 16.14 -27.94
CA CYS A 300 -5.65 17.08 -28.75
C CYS A 300 -6.39 18.07 -27.84
N ARG A 301 -5.94 19.33 -27.81
CA ARG A 301 -6.48 20.37 -26.94
C ARG A 301 -7.98 20.56 -27.12
N GLU A 302 -8.45 20.65 -28.39
CA GLU A 302 -9.85 20.87 -28.69
C GLU A 302 -10.75 19.75 -28.15
N LYS A 303 -10.36 18.49 -28.38
CA LYS A 303 -11.04 17.29 -27.84
C LYS A 303 -11.10 17.33 -26.31
N ALA A 304 -9.96 17.56 -25.66
CA ALA A 304 -9.84 17.57 -24.21
C ALA A 304 -10.69 18.68 -23.58
N MET A 305 -10.64 19.89 -24.11
CA MET A 305 -11.44 21.03 -23.64
C MET A 305 -12.94 20.82 -23.87
N THR A 306 -13.32 20.23 -25.00
CA THR A 306 -14.73 19.90 -25.30
C THR A 306 -15.25 18.84 -24.33
N TYR A 307 -14.46 17.80 -24.05
CA TYR A 307 -14.79 16.75 -23.09
C TYR A 307 -15.00 17.33 -21.68
N ALA A 308 -14.07 18.16 -21.21
CA ALA A 308 -14.15 18.74 -19.87
C ALA A 308 -15.33 19.72 -19.71
N LYS A 309 -15.67 20.50 -20.76
CA LYS A 309 -16.83 21.42 -20.75
C LYS A 309 -18.17 20.70 -20.74
N ASN A 310 -18.24 19.54 -21.38
CA ASN A 310 -19.46 18.76 -21.51
C ASN A 310 -19.59 17.68 -20.41
N PHE A 311 -18.62 17.59 -19.50
CA PHE A 311 -18.66 16.62 -18.42
C PHE A 311 -19.75 16.98 -17.41
N ASP A 312 -20.76 16.12 -17.30
CA ASP A 312 -21.84 16.28 -16.33
C ASP A 312 -21.40 15.76 -14.96
N LEU A 313 -21.05 16.71 -14.08
CA LEU A 313 -20.57 16.39 -12.74
C LEU A 313 -21.68 15.86 -11.83
N ASP A 314 -22.93 16.29 -12.01
CA ASP A 314 -24.03 15.84 -11.19
C ASP A 314 -24.39 14.40 -11.55
N GLU A 315 -24.50 14.08 -12.85
CA GLU A 315 -24.66 12.70 -13.30
C GLU A 315 -23.50 11.81 -12.83
N TRP A 316 -22.27 12.29 -12.92
CA TRP A 316 -21.12 11.57 -12.42
C TRP A 316 -21.20 11.27 -10.91
N ASN A 317 -21.59 12.24 -10.11
CA ASN A 317 -21.77 12.07 -8.68
C ASN A 317 -22.86 11.02 -8.35
N GLU A 318 -23.97 10.98 -9.10
CA GLU A 318 -24.98 9.91 -8.96
C GLU A 318 -24.42 8.53 -9.31
N GLN A 319 -23.63 8.43 -10.39
CA GLN A 319 -22.96 7.17 -10.75
C GLN A 319 -21.99 6.72 -9.65
N LEU A 320 -21.22 7.64 -9.04
CA LEU A 320 -20.33 7.32 -7.91
C LEU A 320 -21.12 6.80 -6.70
N ARG A 321 -22.24 7.45 -6.34
CA ARG A 321 -23.11 6.99 -5.24
C ARG A 321 -23.61 5.59 -5.46
N ALA A 322 -24.11 5.33 -6.65
CA ALA A 322 -24.62 4.00 -7.01
C ALA A 322 -23.50 2.94 -7.00
N PHE A 323 -22.29 3.29 -7.40
CA PHE A 323 -21.20 2.34 -7.56
C PHE A 323 -20.39 2.08 -6.29
N ILE A 324 -20.14 3.11 -5.48
CA ILE A 324 -19.29 3.07 -4.27
C ILE A 324 -20.11 2.92 -2.99
N GLY A 325 -21.36 3.37 -2.99
CA GLY A 325 -22.18 3.42 -1.78
C GLY A 325 -21.76 4.54 -0.83
N LYS A 326 -21.77 4.29 0.48
CA LYS A 326 -21.50 5.31 1.52
C LYS A 326 -20.17 6.06 1.34
N GLY A 327 -19.16 5.42 0.79
CA GLY A 327 -17.83 6.02 0.57
C GLY A 327 -17.82 7.13 -0.50
N ALA A 328 -18.83 7.19 -1.36
CA ALA A 328 -18.90 8.19 -2.45
C ALA A 328 -18.96 9.63 -1.92
N GLU A 329 -19.64 9.88 -0.81
CA GLU A 329 -19.76 11.24 -0.26
C GLU A 329 -18.43 11.85 0.13
N ALA A 330 -17.51 11.04 0.67
CA ALA A 330 -16.16 11.50 1.00
C ALA A 330 -15.36 11.84 -0.27
N MET A 331 -15.53 11.08 -1.35
CA MET A 331 -14.90 11.35 -2.66
C MET A 331 -15.44 12.64 -3.26
N ILE A 332 -16.76 12.82 -3.30
CA ILE A 332 -17.44 14.02 -3.82
C ILE A 332 -17.03 15.27 -3.02
N ALA A 333 -16.99 15.15 -1.69
CA ALA A 333 -16.55 16.25 -0.83
C ALA A 333 -15.09 16.66 -1.10
N LEU A 334 -14.20 15.66 -1.31
CA LEU A 334 -12.81 15.91 -1.67
C LEU A 334 -12.69 16.59 -3.05
N ASP A 335 -13.43 16.14 -4.04
CA ASP A 335 -13.42 16.73 -5.38
C ASP A 335 -13.88 18.19 -5.37
N LYS A 336 -14.92 18.49 -4.60
CA LYS A 336 -15.41 19.84 -4.39
C LYS A 336 -14.38 20.73 -3.68
N LYS A 337 -13.78 20.22 -2.61
CA LYS A 337 -12.74 20.91 -1.84
C LYS A 337 -11.54 21.25 -2.73
N GLU A 338 -11.04 20.27 -3.48
CA GLU A 338 -9.86 20.39 -4.33
C GLU A 338 -10.17 21.02 -5.70
N LYS A 339 -11.44 21.30 -6.01
CA LYS A 339 -11.91 21.86 -7.29
C LYS A 339 -11.35 21.05 -8.48
N LYS A 340 -11.42 19.71 -8.41
CA LYS A 340 -10.79 18.81 -9.37
C LYS A 340 -11.34 18.97 -10.80
N TYR A 341 -12.60 19.39 -10.94
CA TYR A 341 -13.30 19.58 -12.21
C TYR A 341 -13.33 21.04 -12.69
N GLY A 342 -12.62 21.94 -12.01
CA GLY A 342 -12.55 23.34 -12.40
C GLY A 342 -11.83 23.52 -13.74
N LEU A 343 -12.49 24.16 -14.73
CA LEU A 343 -11.96 24.32 -16.09
C LEU A 343 -10.59 25.03 -16.12
N ALA A 344 -10.38 26.05 -15.28
CA ALA A 344 -9.09 26.74 -15.23
C ALA A 344 -7.94 25.81 -14.72
N LYS A 345 -8.22 24.95 -13.73
CA LYS A 345 -7.25 23.94 -13.29
C LYS A 345 -6.99 22.89 -14.37
N HIS A 346 -8.04 22.48 -15.07
CA HIS A 346 -7.94 21.54 -16.18
C HIS A 346 -7.07 22.12 -17.30
N GLU A 347 -7.36 23.33 -17.74
CA GLU A 347 -6.62 24.01 -18.82
C GLU A 347 -5.13 24.14 -18.47
N ALA A 348 -4.80 24.54 -17.24
CA ALA A 348 -3.42 24.65 -16.79
C ALA A 348 -2.68 23.32 -16.75
N ARG A 349 -3.37 22.21 -16.40
CA ARG A 349 -2.77 20.85 -16.47
C ARG A 349 -2.62 20.41 -17.92
N LEU A 350 -3.63 20.65 -18.75
CA LEU A 350 -3.63 20.28 -20.16
C LEU A 350 -2.49 20.94 -20.93
N ASP A 351 -2.18 22.21 -20.65
CA ASP A 351 -1.04 22.91 -21.24
C ASP A 351 0.27 22.19 -20.89
N ARG A 352 0.48 21.87 -19.61
CA ARG A 352 1.67 21.12 -19.17
C ARG A 352 1.75 19.71 -19.75
N ILE A 353 0.60 19.05 -19.94
CA ILE A 353 0.55 17.73 -20.55
C ILE A 353 0.98 17.81 -22.01
N ILE A 354 0.44 18.78 -22.77
CA ILE A 354 0.75 18.96 -24.18
C ILE A 354 2.22 19.32 -24.38
N ASP A 355 2.71 20.31 -23.62
CA ASP A 355 4.10 20.77 -23.69
C ASP A 355 5.10 19.71 -23.23
N GLY A 356 4.70 18.88 -22.24
CA GLY A 356 5.53 17.83 -21.66
C GLY A 356 5.25 16.43 -22.17
N TRP A 357 4.50 16.26 -23.28
CA TRP A 357 4.04 14.93 -23.71
C TRP A 357 5.17 13.95 -23.97
N ASP A 358 6.23 14.39 -24.66
CA ASP A 358 7.39 13.53 -24.95
C ASP A 358 8.09 13.09 -23.64
N GLU A 359 8.15 13.97 -22.63
CA GLU A 359 8.71 13.60 -21.33
C GLU A 359 7.77 12.63 -20.58
N ILE A 360 6.43 12.77 -20.72
CA ILE A 360 5.49 11.77 -20.17
C ILE A 360 5.73 10.41 -20.80
N LEU A 361 5.88 10.34 -22.13
CA LEU A 361 6.18 9.09 -22.84
C LEU A 361 7.50 8.49 -22.38
N LYS A 362 8.52 9.34 -22.20
CA LYS A 362 9.81 8.92 -21.67
C LYS A 362 9.69 8.38 -20.24
N ILE A 363 8.95 9.03 -19.36
CA ILE A 363 8.73 8.56 -17.98
C ILE A 363 8.06 7.18 -18.01
N VAL A 364 7.04 6.98 -18.84
CA VAL A 364 6.38 5.67 -18.98
C VAL A 364 7.37 4.60 -19.45
N SER A 365 8.19 4.91 -20.44
CA SER A 365 9.21 3.99 -20.95
C SER A 365 10.31 3.67 -19.92
N ASP A 366 10.71 4.66 -19.12
CA ASP A 366 11.75 4.49 -18.10
C ASP A 366 11.27 3.62 -16.92
N GLU A 367 10.00 3.75 -16.52
CA GLU A 367 9.50 3.19 -15.26
C GLU A 367 8.70 1.90 -15.43
N LEU A 368 7.96 1.74 -16.54
CA LEU A 368 7.04 0.62 -16.66
C LEU A 368 7.61 -0.48 -17.57
N PRO A 369 7.71 -1.71 -17.07
CA PRO A 369 7.87 -2.88 -17.92
C PRO A 369 6.58 -3.10 -18.73
N SER A 370 6.68 -3.88 -19.83
CA SER A 370 5.50 -4.28 -20.59
C SER A 370 4.52 -5.08 -19.72
N SER A 371 3.23 -5.01 -20.08
CA SER A 371 2.20 -5.83 -19.42
C SER A 371 2.53 -7.33 -19.49
N ALA A 372 3.07 -7.79 -20.60
CA ALA A 372 3.53 -9.18 -20.78
C ALA A 372 4.61 -9.56 -19.76
N ARG A 373 5.56 -8.65 -19.45
CA ARG A 373 6.61 -8.92 -18.44
C ARG A 373 6.03 -8.99 -17.02
N ILE A 374 5.07 -8.13 -16.67
CA ILE A 374 4.40 -8.19 -15.37
C ILE A 374 3.61 -9.51 -15.24
N GLU A 375 2.89 -9.89 -16.29
CA GLU A 375 2.13 -11.14 -16.34
C GLU A 375 3.05 -12.37 -16.21
N GLU A 376 4.19 -12.37 -16.87
CA GLU A 376 5.22 -13.42 -16.73
C GLU A 376 5.69 -13.55 -15.26
N ILE A 377 5.99 -12.44 -14.59
CA ILE A 377 6.44 -12.45 -13.19
C ILE A 377 5.35 -13.02 -12.28
N LEU A 378 4.10 -12.58 -12.44
CA LEU A 378 2.97 -13.07 -11.65
C LEU A 378 2.72 -14.57 -11.89
N ASN A 379 2.71 -15.00 -13.15
CA ASN A 379 2.52 -16.42 -13.52
C ASN A 379 3.64 -17.31 -12.98
N ALA A 380 4.89 -16.84 -13.00
CA ALA A 380 6.04 -17.60 -12.51
C ALA A 380 5.93 -18.02 -11.03
N ILE A 381 5.18 -17.26 -10.24
CA ILE A 381 4.91 -17.57 -8.83
C ILE A 381 3.47 -18.08 -8.60
N GLY A 382 2.71 -18.30 -9.65
CA GLY A 382 1.31 -18.72 -9.59
C GLY A 382 0.39 -17.69 -8.92
N ALA A 383 0.71 -16.39 -9.04
CA ALA A 383 -0.15 -15.31 -8.57
C ALA A 383 -1.30 -15.04 -9.56
N PRO A 384 -2.45 -14.52 -9.11
CA PRO A 384 -3.53 -14.11 -9.99
C PRO A 384 -3.10 -13.03 -10.99
N THR A 385 -3.67 -13.12 -12.21
CA THR A 385 -3.44 -12.17 -13.31
C THR A 385 -4.73 -11.58 -13.86
N SER A 386 -5.89 -11.93 -13.30
CA SER A 386 -7.18 -11.40 -13.73
C SER A 386 -8.11 -11.07 -12.56
N CYS A 387 -9.11 -10.23 -12.83
CA CYS A 387 -10.12 -9.83 -11.86
C CYS A 387 -10.91 -11.03 -11.33
N GLU A 388 -11.26 -11.98 -12.20
CA GLU A 388 -12.03 -13.17 -11.83
C GLU A 388 -11.30 -14.03 -10.80
N GLN A 389 -9.98 -14.16 -10.94
CA GLN A 389 -9.14 -14.98 -10.03
C GLN A 389 -9.07 -14.39 -8.61
N ILE A 390 -9.38 -13.09 -8.46
CA ILE A 390 -9.45 -12.40 -7.17
C ILE A 390 -10.89 -12.14 -6.70
N GLY A 391 -11.87 -12.69 -7.42
CA GLY A 391 -13.29 -12.59 -7.07
C GLY A 391 -13.95 -11.26 -7.44
N VAL A 392 -13.29 -10.42 -8.24
CA VAL A 392 -13.82 -9.14 -8.74
C VAL A 392 -14.52 -9.39 -10.08
N ASP A 393 -15.75 -8.89 -10.20
CA ASP A 393 -16.51 -8.95 -11.46
C ASP A 393 -15.87 -8.02 -12.51
N PRO A 394 -15.35 -8.57 -13.64
CA PRO A 394 -14.70 -7.78 -14.68
C PRO A 394 -15.60 -6.68 -15.29
N SER A 395 -16.92 -6.90 -15.29
CA SER A 395 -17.88 -5.90 -15.80
C SER A 395 -17.84 -4.59 -15.02
N THR A 396 -17.33 -4.62 -13.78
CA THR A 396 -17.19 -3.44 -12.90
C THR A 396 -15.91 -2.65 -13.17
N LEU A 397 -14.96 -3.22 -13.91
CA LEU A 397 -13.64 -2.64 -14.08
C LEU A 397 -13.65 -1.25 -14.78
N PRO A 398 -14.45 -1.02 -15.84
CA PRO A 398 -14.54 0.30 -16.45
C PRO A 398 -14.98 1.39 -15.45
N MET A 399 -15.98 1.09 -14.61
CA MET A 399 -16.43 2.05 -13.61
C MET A 399 -15.42 2.19 -12.46
N THR A 400 -14.73 1.11 -12.07
CA THR A 400 -13.63 1.15 -11.10
C THR A 400 -12.51 2.08 -11.58
N PHE A 401 -12.09 1.96 -12.83
CA PHE A 401 -11.08 2.82 -13.45
C PHE A 401 -11.52 4.30 -13.43
N ARG A 402 -12.76 4.58 -13.86
CA ARG A 402 -13.32 5.94 -13.85
C ARG A 402 -13.37 6.53 -12.44
N ALA A 403 -13.80 5.75 -11.45
CA ALA A 403 -13.91 6.19 -10.06
C ALA A 403 -12.53 6.42 -9.40
N ALA A 404 -11.49 5.69 -9.82
CA ALA A 404 -10.16 5.78 -9.24
C ALA A 404 -9.58 7.21 -9.29
N LYS A 405 -9.94 8.05 -10.30
CA LYS A 405 -9.48 9.44 -10.42
C LYS A 405 -9.93 10.35 -9.27
N ASP A 406 -10.95 9.94 -8.52
CA ASP A 406 -11.57 10.76 -7.47
C ASP A 406 -11.36 10.22 -6.06
N LEU A 407 -10.82 8.99 -5.94
CA LEU A 407 -10.67 8.32 -4.65
C LEU A 407 -9.79 9.11 -3.65
N ARG A 408 -8.73 9.73 -4.14
CA ARG A 408 -7.77 10.51 -3.34
C ARG A 408 -7.40 11.80 -4.08
N ASP A 409 -6.69 12.68 -3.39
CA ASP A 409 -6.05 13.82 -4.03
C ASP A 409 -4.70 13.41 -4.62
N LYS A 410 -4.76 12.55 -5.64
CA LYS A 410 -3.59 12.05 -6.37
C LYS A 410 -3.81 12.22 -7.87
N TYR A 411 -2.79 12.71 -8.55
CA TYR A 411 -2.78 12.73 -10.01
C TYR A 411 -2.28 11.38 -10.52
N ILE A 412 -3.19 10.59 -11.08
CA ILE A 412 -2.97 9.22 -11.53
C ILE A 412 -3.52 9.03 -12.96
N LEU A 413 -3.22 7.90 -13.60
CA LEU A 413 -3.59 7.67 -15.00
C LEU A 413 -5.07 7.95 -15.34
N PRO A 414 -6.08 7.53 -14.56
CA PRO A 414 -7.47 7.87 -14.89
C PRO A 414 -7.74 9.38 -14.91
N ARG A 415 -7.04 10.17 -14.09
CA ARG A 415 -7.14 11.64 -14.13
C ARG A 415 -6.43 12.21 -15.36
N LEU A 416 -5.27 11.69 -15.75
CA LEU A 416 -4.59 12.07 -16.99
C LEU A 416 -5.47 11.75 -18.21
N CYS A 417 -6.14 10.58 -18.22
CA CYS A 417 -7.07 10.22 -19.28
C CYS A 417 -8.29 11.15 -19.33
N TRP A 418 -8.80 11.59 -18.17
CA TRP A 418 -9.87 12.58 -18.11
C TRP A 418 -9.40 13.94 -18.64
N ASP A 419 -8.21 14.41 -18.25
CA ASP A 419 -7.64 15.66 -18.73
C ASP A 419 -7.41 15.65 -20.25
N LEU A 420 -7.12 14.51 -20.85
CA LEU A 420 -6.96 14.31 -22.29
C LEU A 420 -8.29 14.11 -23.05
N GLY A 421 -9.42 13.93 -22.34
CA GLY A 421 -10.71 13.62 -22.92
C GLY A 421 -10.80 12.23 -23.54
N ILE A 422 -10.09 11.26 -22.97
CA ILE A 422 -10.00 9.86 -23.46
C ILE A 422 -10.36 8.83 -22.38
N LEU A 423 -10.93 9.27 -21.24
CA LEU A 423 -11.19 8.37 -20.11
C LEU A 423 -12.05 7.16 -20.49
N ASP A 424 -13.00 7.34 -21.41
CA ASP A 424 -13.93 6.33 -21.85
C ASP A 424 -13.41 5.53 -23.08
N GLU A 425 -12.23 5.87 -23.59
CA GLU A 425 -11.61 5.21 -24.75
C GLU A 425 -10.62 4.10 -24.34
N ILE A 426 -10.20 4.11 -23.07
CA ILE A 426 -9.29 3.09 -22.53
C ILE A 426 -10.07 1.78 -22.37
N LYS A 427 -9.59 0.73 -23.04
CA LYS A 427 -10.16 -0.62 -22.96
C LYS A 427 -9.53 -1.37 -21.78
N LEU A 428 -10.39 -1.95 -20.94
CA LEU A 428 -10.02 -2.63 -19.70
C LEU A 428 -10.37 -4.11 -19.77
#